data_edfb7bcd067384fd8869a115c7d6e5ff
#
_entry.id   edfb7bcd067384fd8869a115c7d6e5ff
#
_cell.length_a   1.000
_cell.length_b   1.000
_cell.length_c   1.000
_cell.angle_alpha   90.00
_cell.angle_beta   90.00
_cell.angle_gamma   90.00
#
_symmetry.space_group_name_H-M   'P 1'
#
loop_
_entity.id
_entity.type
_entity.pdbx_description
1 polymer ?
#
loop_
_entity_poly.entity_id
_entity_poly.type
_entity_poly.pdbx_seq_one_letter_code
_entity_poly.pdbx_strand_id
1 'polypeptide(L)'
;MRGLVRDTLLLVIATLVLGTAANLLPGRHLAWWGKGYEPPRAGVDFNFLDPGSADAMRTSLPGVVFLDTRSATEFGAGHVPGAEEIAYTDLQAQLTPERLGRLRSAGAVIVYGASDEIDVEQLLAQELGRRGLAPPYVLIGGFLGWQGSGLPVDGGAR
;
A
#
# COMPACT_ATOMS: atom_id res chain seq x y z
N MET A 1 -24.15 29.38 -41.70
CA MET A 1 -22.90 28.98 -41.01
C MET A 1 -22.54 29.88 -39.81
N ARG A 2 -22.68 31.20 -39.87
CA ARG A 2 -22.35 32.13 -38.76
C ARG A 2 -23.22 31.92 -37.50
N GLY A 3 -24.49 31.55 -37.63
CA GLY A 3 -25.38 31.28 -36.49
C GLY A 3 -24.97 30.02 -35.72
N LEU A 4 -24.68 28.94 -36.43
CA LEU A 4 -24.32 27.65 -35.83
C LEU A 4 -23.03 27.76 -34.97
N VAL A 5 -22.02 28.47 -35.49
CA VAL A 5 -20.74 28.66 -34.73
C VAL A 5 -20.98 29.50 -33.47
N ARG A 6 -21.81 30.56 -33.57
CA ARG A 6 -22.17 31.40 -32.42
C ARG A 6 -22.92 30.58 -31.35
N ASP A 7 -23.87 29.76 -31.77
CA ASP A 7 -24.73 29.00 -30.86
C ASP A 7 -23.94 27.87 -30.20
N THR A 8 -23.03 27.23 -30.93
CA THR A 8 -22.08 26.26 -30.36
C THR A 8 -21.14 26.91 -29.34
N LEU A 9 -20.62 28.09 -29.66
CA LEU A 9 -19.72 28.82 -28.73
C LEU A 9 -20.47 29.24 -27.46
N LEU A 10 -21.72 29.69 -27.57
CA LEU A 10 -22.53 30.00 -26.37
C LEU A 10 -22.81 28.79 -25.50
N LEU A 11 -23.07 27.61 -26.09
CA LEU A 11 -23.25 26.36 -25.33
C LEU A 11 -21.99 25.97 -24.60
N VAL A 12 -20.83 26.05 -25.25
CA VAL A 12 -19.54 25.74 -24.60
C VAL A 12 -19.26 26.69 -23.44
N ILE A 13 -19.49 27.98 -23.60
CA ILE A 13 -19.32 28.97 -22.53
C ILE A 13 -20.30 28.69 -21.39
N ALA A 14 -21.56 28.40 -21.68
CA ALA A 14 -22.57 28.10 -20.65
C ALA A 14 -22.22 26.85 -19.85
N THR A 15 -21.74 25.78 -20.49
CA THR A 15 -21.32 24.55 -19.80
C THR A 15 -20.09 24.78 -18.94
N LEU A 16 -19.12 25.55 -19.40
CA LEU A 16 -17.95 25.94 -18.61
C LEU A 16 -18.34 26.75 -17.37
N VAL A 17 -19.21 27.74 -17.54
CA VAL A 17 -19.68 28.59 -16.44
C VAL A 17 -20.48 27.79 -15.41
N LEU A 18 -21.42 26.95 -15.86
CA LEU A 18 -22.22 26.10 -15.00
C LEU A 18 -21.34 25.04 -14.25
N GLY A 19 -20.42 24.43 -14.97
CA GLY A 19 -19.49 23.46 -14.37
C GLY A 19 -18.60 24.09 -13.31
N THR A 20 -18.07 25.30 -13.59
CA THR A 20 -17.28 26.06 -12.63
C THR A 20 -18.10 26.48 -11.42
N ALA A 21 -19.30 27.02 -11.64
CA ALA A 21 -20.20 27.43 -10.56
C ALA A 21 -20.62 26.24 -9.67
N ALA A 22 -20.91 25.09 -10.28
CA ALA A 22 -21.24 23.86 -9.54
C ALA A 22 -20.05 23.37 -8.68
N ASN A 23 -18.81 23.58 -9.13
CA ASN A 23 -17.61 23.19 -8.40
C ASN A 23 -17.27 24.14 -7.23
N LEU A 24 -17.83 25.34 -7.22
CA LEU A 24 -17.68 26.31 -6.13
C LEU A 24 -18.64 26.06 -4.96
N LEU A 25 -19.61 25.16 -5.12
CA LEU A 25 -20.56 24.83 -4.05
C LEU A 25 -19.85 24.06 -2.92
N PRO A 26 -20.10 24.42 -1.64
CA PRO A 26 -19.48 23.72 -0.50
C PRO A 26 -19.80 22.22 -0.52
N GLY A 27 -18.79 21.38 -0.41
CA GLY A 27 -18.93 19.92 -0.36
C GLY A 27 -18.93 19.19 -1.69
N ARG A 28 -18.76 19.87 -2.85
CA ARG A 28 -18.74 19.27 -4.19
C ARG A 28 -17.56 19.75 -5.04
N HIS A 29 -16.36 19.71 -4.48
CA HIS A 29 -15.16 20.07 -5.25
C HIS A 29 -14.72 18.88 -6.12
N LEU A 30 -14.97 18.96 -7.43
CA LEU A 30 -14.32 18.12 -8.42
C LEU A 30 -12.94 18.71 -8.73
N ALA A 31 -11.89 17.98 -8.50
CA ALA A 31 -10.56 18.42 -8.88
C ALA A 31 -10.45 18.45 -10.41
N TRP A 32 -10.23 19.61 -10.99
CA TRP A 32 -10.13 19.84 -12.45
C TRP A 32 -9.00 19.07 -13.14
N TRP A 33 -8.00 18.67 -12.38
CA TRP A 33 -6.78 18.02 -12.87
C TRP A 33 -6.69 16.54 -12.45
N GLY A 34 -7.82 15.93 -12.10
CA GLY A 34 -7.81 14.68 -11.36
C GLY A 34 -7.24 14.93 -9.96
N LYS A 35 -7.60 14.14 -9.00
CA LYS A 35 -6.80 14.08 -7.77
C LYS A 35 -5.47 13.48 -8.21
N GLY A 36 -4.43 14.30 -8.31
CA GLY A 36 -3.09 13.78 -8.28
C GLY A 36 -3.05 12.81 -7.09
N TYR A 37 -2.25 11.76 -7.17
CA TYR A 37 -1.98 10.90 -6.04
C TYR A 37 -1.68 11.80 -4.82
N GLU A 38 -2.68 12.02 -3.97
CA GLU A 38 -2.44 12.52 -2.63
C GLU A 38 -1.94 11.32 -1.85
N PRO A 39 -0.65 11.30 -1.49
CA PRO A 39 -0.18 10.26 -0.57
C PRO A 39 -1.09 10.33 0.67
N PRO A 40 -1.42 9.19 1.29
CA PRO A 40 -2.28 9.15 2.46
C PRO A 40 -1.81 10.20 3.45
N ARG A 41 -2.68 11.18 3.77
CA ARG A 41 -2.35 12.27 4.68
C ARG A 41 -2.04 11.69 6.04
N ALA A 42 -0.82 11.97 6.47
CA ALA A 42 -0.32 12.00 7.83
C ALA A 42 -1.08 11.13 8.85
N GLY A 43 -0.45 10.07 9.28
CA GLY A 43 -0.91 9.31 10.45
C GLY A 43 -0.08 8.08 10.73
N VAL A 44 0.55 7.50 9.75
CA VAL A 44 1.47 6.39 9.96
C VAL A 44 2.63 6.57 9.00
N ASP A 45 3.75 6.98 9.55
CA ASP A 45 5.02 6.94 8.83
C ASP A 45 5.36 5.46 8.61
N PHE A 46 5.65 5.10 7.38
CA PHE A 46 6.31 3.84 7.05
C PHE A 46 7.55 4.17 6.24
N ASN A 47 8.57 3.32 6.36
CA ASN A 47 9.81 3.49 5.64
C ASN A 47 9.88 2.45 4.53
N PHE A 48 10.43 2.86 3.38
CA PHE A 48 10.75 1.91 2.32
C PHE A 48 12.08 1.22 2.61
N LEU A 49 12.15 -0.07 2.30
CA LEU A 49 13.35 -0.89 2.49
C LEU A 49 13.62 -1.70 1.22
N ASP A 50 14.83 -1.65 0.72
CA ASP A 50 15.24 -2.49 -0.41
C ASP A 50 15.49 -3.94 0.03
N PRO A 51 15.41 -4.93 -0.90
CA PRO A 51 15.52 -6.35 -0.56
C PRO A 51 16.83 -6.71 0.12
N GLY A 52 17.95 -6.13 -0.27
CA GLY A 52 19.25 -6.41 0.34
C GLY A 52 19.34 -5.95 1.79
N SER A 53 18.85 -4.74 2.05
CA SER A 53 18.75 -4.20 3.41
C SER A 53 17.77 -5.00 4.29
N ALA A 54 16.66 -5.45 3.70
CA ALA A 54 15.68 -6.28 4.40
C ALA A 54 16.27 -7.65 4.79
N ASP A 55 17.04 -8.29 3.91
CA ASP A 55 17.74 -9.54 4.22
C ASP A 55 18.84 -9.34 5.26
N ALA A 56 19.57 -8.24 5.18
CA ALA A 56 20.57 -7.89 6.21
C ALA A 56 19.89 -7.69 7.58
N MET A 57 18.73 -7.04 7.64
CA MET A 57 17.97 -6.93 8.90
C MET A 57 17.50 -8.30 9.38
N ARG A 58 16.94 -9.14 8.50
CA ARG A 58 16.48 -10.50 8.83
C ARG A 58 17.58 -11.35 9.46
N THR A 59 18.80 -11.24 8.96
CA THR A 59 19.93 -12.07 9.40
C THR A 59 20.67 -11.51 10.60
N SER A 60 20.63 -10.20 10.83
CA SER A 60 21.41 -9.53 11.88
C SER A 60 20.60 -9.06 13.09
N LEU A 61 19.30 -8.82 12.95
CA LEU A 61 18.44 -8.35 14.03
C LEU A 61 17.53 -9.48 14.54
N PRO A 62 17.49 -9.73 15.86
CA PRO A 62 16.54 -10.69 16.42
C PRO A 62 15.11 -10.15 16.33
N GLY A 63 14.17 -11.04 16.04
CA GLY A 63 12.75 -10.72 16.10
C GLY A 63 12.24 -9.85 14.95
N VAL A 64 12.88 -9.84 13.79
CA VAL A 64 12.31 -9.26 12.57
C VAL A 64 11.18 -10.14 12.06
N VAL A 65 10.02 -9.54 11.79
CA VAL A 65 8.82 -10.22 11.28
C VAL A 65 8.51 -9.70 9.90
N PHE A 66 8.42 -10.61 8.92
CA PHE A 66 7.92 -10.32 7.58
C PHE A 66 6.44 -10.67 7.50
N LEU A 67 5.63 -9.77 6.95
CA LEU A 67 4.20 -9.97 6.71
C LEU A 67 3.94 -9.96 5.19
N ASP A 68 3.48 -11.10 4.67
CA ASP A 68 3.14 -11.29 3.27
C ASP A 68 1.66 -11.01 3.06
N THR A 69 1.34 -10.01 2.24
CA THR A 69 -0.05 -9.60 1.96
C THR A 69 -0.67 -10.32 0.77
N ARG A 70 0.08 -11.16 0.08
CA ARG A 70 -0.38 -11.92 -1.06
C ARG A 70 -1.39 -13.00 -0.66
N SER A 71 -1.95 -13.67 -1.65
CA SER A 71 -2.86 -14.80 -1.41
C SER A 71 -2.13 -16.01 -0.80
N ALA A 72 -2.86 -16.86 -0.07
CA ALA A 72 -2.36 -18.11 0.49
C ALA A 72 -1.73 -19.04 -0.58
N THR A 73 -2.26 -19.01 -1.80
CA THR A 73 -1.70 -19.78 -2.93
C THR A 73 -0.33 -19.26 -3.33
N GLU A 74 -0.15 -17.94 -3.43
CA GLU A 74 1.13 -17.31 -3.77
C GLU A 74 2.14 -17.48 -2.65
N PHE A 75 1.71 -17.30 -1.39
CA PHE A 75 2.53 -17.56 -0.21
C PHE A 75 3.04 -19.02 -0.21
N GLY A 76 2.16 -19.99 -0.44
CA GLY A 76 2.52 -21.40 -0.51
C GLY A 76 3.45 -21.74 -1.67
N ALA A 77 3.36 -21.02 -2.79
CA ALA A 77 4.27 -21.18 -3.93
C ALA A 77 5.68 -20.66 -3.67
N GLY A 78 5.84 -19.72 -2.73
CA GLY A 78 7.13 -19.22 -2.28
C GLY A 78 6.97 -17.90 -1.53
N HIS A 79 7.76 -17.72 -0.46
CA HIS A 79 7.72 -16.53 0.40
C HIS A 79 9.11 -16.20 0.98
N VAL A 80 9.26 -15.03 1.55
CA VAL A 80 10.48 -14.64 2.27
C VAL A 80 10.67 -15.57 3.48
N PRO A 81 11.87 -16.11 3.73
CA PRO A 81 12.09 -17.06 4.82
C PRO A 81 11.60 -16.54 6.17
N GLY A 82 10.74 -17.34 6.81
CA GLY A 82 10.14 -17.00 8.08
C GLY A 82 9.03 -15.97 8.03
N ALA A 83 8.53 -15.61 6.87
CA ALA A 83 7.38 -14.70 6.73
C ALA A 83 6.08 -15.33 7.24
N GLU A 84 5.18 -14.47 7.72
CA GLU A 84 3.81 -14.81 8.09
C GLU A 84 2.85 -14.25 7.04
N GLU A 85 1.92 -15.09 6.56
CA GLU A 85 0.83 -14.62 5.70
C GLU A 85 -0.15 -13.74 6.49
N ILE A 86 -0.62 -12.66 5.85
CA ILE A 86 -1.67 -11.79 6.36
C ILE A 86 -2.57 -11.28 5.24
N ALA A 87 -3.70 -11.94 5.01
CA ALA A 87 -4.64 -11.49 3.99
C ALA A 87 -5.37 -10.20 4.44
N TYR A 88 -5.25 -9.14 3.64
CA TYR A 88 -5.91 -7.86 3.94
C TYR A 88 -7.45 -7.97 4.02
N THR A 89 -8.04 -8.87 3.25
CA THR A 89 -9.50 -9.09 3.23
C THR A 89 -10.06 -9.59 4.56
N ASP A 90 -9.23 -10.21 5.40
CA ASP A 90 -9.62 -10.74 6.71
C ASP A 90 -8.76 -10.19 7.87
N LEU A 91 -8.23 -8.99 7.66
CA LEU A 91 -7.27 -8.35 8.55
C LEU A 91 -7.75 -8.25 10.01
N GLN A 92 -9.04 -7.94 10.20
CA GLN A 92 -9.61 -7.77 11.55
C GLN A 92 -9.57 -9.08 12.36
N ALA A 93 -9.86 -10.21 11.72
CA ALA A 93 -9.81 -11.53 12.36
C ALA A 93 -8.36 -12.00 12.58
N GLN A 94 -7.44 -11.63 11.69
CA GLN A 94 -6.05 -12.05 11.75
C GLN A 94 -5.19 -11.23 12.74
N LEU A 95 -5.55 -9.98 13.01
CA LEU A 95 -4.85 -9.14 14.00
C LEU A 95 -5.38 -9.38 15.42
N THR A 96 -5.25 -10.61 15.89
CA THR A 96 -5.61 -10.98 17.26
C THR A 96 -4.75 -10.25 18.29
N PRO A 97 -5.21 -10.12 19.56
CA PRO A 97 -4.42 -9.50 20.63
C PRO A 97 -3.04 -10.16 20.79
N GLU A 98 -2.95 -11.48 20.65
CA GLU A 98 -1.71 -12.25 20.73
C GLU A 98 -0.76 -11.90 19.59
N ARG A 99 -1.26 -11.86 18.34
CA ARG A 99 -0.46 -11.47 17.18
C ARG A 99 0.02 -10.04 17.30
N LEU A 100 -0.84 -9.11 17.69
CA LEU A 100 -0.46 -7.72 17.95
C LEU A 100 0.58 -7.60 19.05
N GLY A 101 0.48 -8.41 20.12
CA GLY A 101 1.48 -8.48 21.17
C GLY A 101 2.86 -8.89 20.64
N ARG A 102 2.93 -9.94 19.81
CA ARG A 102 4.18 -10.38 19.15
C ARG A 102 4.75 -9.29 18.23
N LEU A 103 3.90 -8.69 17.38
CA LEU A 103 4.33 -7.62 16.47
C LEU A 103 4.85 -6.39 17.19
N ARG A 104 4.28 -6.03 18.36
CA ARG A 104 4.80 -4.91 19.18
C ARG A 104 6.16 -5.20 19.81
N SER A 105 6.45 -6.47 20.11
CA SER A 105 7.75 -6.89 20.65
C SER A 105 8.77 -7.23 19.55
N ALA A 106 8.38 -7.14 18.27
CA ALA A 106 9.27 -7.41 17.16
C ALA A 106 10.39 -6.35 17.08
N GLY A 107 11.58 -6.77 16.68
CA GLY A 107 12.70 -5.85 16.41
C GLY A 107 12.43 -4.94 15.20
N ALA A 108 11.70 -5.45 14.21
CA ALA A 108 11.15 -4.71 13.10
C ALA A 108 9.99 -5.50 12.47
N VAL A 109 9.05 -4.79 11.84
CA VAL A 109 7.98 -5.38 11.02
C VAL A 109 8.18 -4.90 9.59
N ILE A 110 8.28 -5.84 8.65
CA ILE A 110 8.46 -5.58 7.22
C ILE A 110 7.25 -6.16 6.50
N VAL A 111 6.54 -5.33 5.75
CA VAL A 111 5.34 -5.72 4.99
C VAL A 111 5.70 -5.78 3.51
N TYR A 112 5.21 -6.80 2.81
CA TYR A 112 5.43 -6.91 1.37
C TYR A 112 4.27 -7.59 0.65
N GLY A 113 4.07 -7.22 -0.60
CA GLY A 113 3.14 -7.83 -1.53
C GLY A 113 3.85 -8.48 -2.73
N ALA A 114 3.17 -8.50 -3.87
CA ALA A 114 3.69 -9.16 -5.06
C ALA A 114 4.80 -8.35 -5.76
N SER A 115 4.63 -7.04 -5.89
CA SER A 115 5.46 -6.17 -6.74
C SER A 115 5.58 -4.74 -6.18
N ASP A 116 5.78 -3.77 -7.06
CA ASP A 116 5.85 -2.33 -6.73
C ASP A 116 4.49 -1.69 -6.43
N GLU A 117 3.38 -2.38 -6.64
CA GLU A 117 2.06 -1.94 -6.22
C GLU A 117 1.92 -2.15 -4.71
N ILE A 118 1.95 -1.06 -3.95
CA ILE A 118 2.07 -1.09 -2.48
C ILE A 118 0.79 -0.64 -1.75
N ASP A 119 -0.34 -0.58 -2.43
CA ASP A 119 -1.59 -0.04 -1.86
C ASP A 119 -2.05 -0.85 -0.64
N VAL A 120 -1.99 -2.18 -0.72
CA VAL A 120 -2.38 -3.09 0.37
C VAL A 120 -1.41 -2.98 1.55
N GLU A 121 -0.11 -2.92 1.26
CA GLU A 121 0.97 -2.77 2.24
C GLU A 121 0.84 -1.45 3.01
N GLN A 122 0.51 -0.36 2.32
CA GLN A 122 0.26 0.93 2.94
C GLN A 122 -0.97 0.90 3.86
N LEU A 123 -2.07 0.28 3.40
CA LEU A 123 -3.27 0.13 4.20
C LEU A 123 -3.01 -0.72 5.45
N LEU A 124 -2.26 -1.81 5.31
CA LEU A 124 -1.84 -2.64 6.45
C LEU A 124 -0.94 -1.85 7.40
N ALA A 125 0.06 -1.13 6.88
CA ALA A 125 0.94 -0.29 7.67
C ALA A 125 0.16 0.75 8.50
N GLN A 126 -0.82 1.41 7.88
CA GLN A 126 -1.69 2.36 8.56
C GLN A 126 -2.53 1.69 9.67
N GLU A 127 -3.07 0.50 9.41
CA GLU A 127 -3.86 -0.22 10.41
C GLU A 127 -3.00 -0.68 11.59
N LEU A 128 -1.79 -1.16 11.34
CA LEU A 128 -0.84 -1.51 12.39
C LEU A 128 -0.48 -0.29 13.26
N GLY A 129 -0.23 0.85 12.64
CA GLY A 129 0.03 2.10 13.36
C GLY A 129 -1.16 2.57 14.19
N ARG A 130 -2.40 2.50 13.67
CA ARG A 130 -3.61 2.80 14.45
C ARG A 130 -3.74 1.90 15.70
N ARG A 131 -3.21 0.69 15.63
CA ARG A 131 -3.17 -0.26 16.76
C ARG A 131 -1.95 -0.07 17.67
N GLY A 132 -1.17 0.99 17.48
CA GLY A 132 -0.06 1.37 18.33
C GLY A 132 1.22 0.58 18.09
N LEU A 133 1.42 0.02 16.88
CA LEU A 133 2.71 -0.53 16.48
C LEU A 133 3.65 0.60 16.03
N ALA A 134 4.96 0.36 16.17
CA ALA A 134 5.96 1.21 15.53
C ALA A 134 5.77 1.19 13.99
N PRO A 135 6.14 2.28 13.28
CA PRO A 135 6.01 2.33 11.83
C PRO A 135 6.68 1.13 11.16
N PRO A 136 5.95 0.32 10.38
CA PRO A 136 6.54 -0.82 9.69
C PRO A 136 7.37 -0.34 8.48
N TYR A 137 8.21 -1.22 7.98
CA TYR A 137 8.86 -1.05 6.69
C TYR A 137 8.01 -1.66 5.58
N VAL A 138 8.07 -1.07 4.39
CA VAL A 138 7.47 -1.63 3.17
C VAL A 138 8.61 -2.03 2.22
N LEU A 139 8.61 -3.28 1.80
CA LEU A 139 9.63 -3.84 0.93
C LEU A 139 9.43 -3.35 -0.51
N ILE A 140 10.40 -2.64 -1.05
CA ILE A 140 10.39 -2.17 -2.45
C ILE A 140 10.46 -3.38 -3.39
N GLY A 141 9.64 -3.38 -4.44
CA GLY A 141 9.56 -4.47 -5.40
C GLY A 141 8.84 -5.71 -4.88
N GLY A 142 8.41 -5.71 -3.63
CA GLY A 142 7.70 -6.83 -3.03
C GLY A 142 8.45 -8.15 -3.16
N PHE A 143 7.70 -9.24 -3.29
CA PHE A 143 8.28 -10.58 -3.45
C PHE A 143 9.05 -10.74 -4.78
N LEU A 144 8.60 -10.10 -5.86
CA LEU A 144 9.33 -10.14 -7.14
C LEU A 144 10.68 -9.46 -7.02
N GLY A 145 10.78 -8.33 -6.32
CA GLY A 145 12.05 -7.65 -6.05
C GLY A 145 13.00 -8.50 -5.19
N TRP A 146 12.44 -9.20 -4.18
CA TRP A 146 13.19 -10.15 -3.35
C TRP A 146 13.79 -11.28 -4.18
N GLN A 147 12.97 -11.97 -5.00
CA GLN A 147 13.44 -13.03 -5.89
C GLN A 147 14.43 -12.53 -6.95
N GLY A 148 14.14 -11.36 -7.55
CA GLY A 148 15.01 -10.73 -8.56
C GLY A 148 16.39 -10.38 -8.01
N SER A 149 16.51 -10.19 -6.70
CA SER A 149 17.77 -9.96 -5.99
C SER A 149 18.54 -11.27 -5.67
N GLY A 150 18.00 -12.43 -6.05
CA GLY A 150 18.62 -13.73 -5.81
C GLY A 150 18.62 -14.14 -4.31
N LEU A 151 17.74 -13.58 -3.51
CA LEU A 151 17.66 -13.85 -2.08
C LEU A 151 16.91 -15.15 -1.78
N PRO A 152 17.14 -15.78 -0.60
CA PRO A 152 16.52 -17.06 -0.25
C PRO A 152 14.99 -16.98 -0.22
N VAL A 153 14.34 -18.09 -0.62
CA VAL A 153 12.89 -18.24 -0.64
C VAL A 153 12.52 -19.55 0.05
N ASP A 154 11.56 -19.51 0.99
CA ASP A 154 10.91 -20.67 1.57
C ASP A 154 9.60 -20.97 0.81
N GLY A 155 9.12 -22.24 0.90
CA GLY A 155 7.95 -22.68 0.14
C GLY A 155 8.30 -23.10 -1.28
N GLY A 156 7.27 -23.46 -2.05
CA GLY A 156 7.41 -24.05 -3.37
C GLY A 156 7.57 -25.58 -3.29
N ALA A 157 6.84 -26.30 -4.13
CA ALA A 157 7.09 -27.73 -4.33
C ALA A 157 8.50 -27.90 -4.94
N ARG A 158 9.35 -28.62 -4.26
CA ARG A 158 10.62 -29.12 -4.82
C ARG A 158 10.34 -30.14 -5.89
#